data_ec0578f846cd4002dfa02bbb51f2fe4f
#
_entry.id   ec0578f846cd4002dfa02bbb51f2fe4f
#
_cell.length_a   1.000
_cell.length_b   1.000
_cell.length_c   1.000
_cell.angle_alpha   90.00
_cell.angle_beta   90.00
_cell.angle_gamma   90.00
#
_symmetry.space_group_name_H-M   'P 1'
#
loop_
_entity.id
_entity.type
_entity.pdbx_description
1 polymer ?
#
loop_
_entity_poly.entity_id
_entity_poly.type
_entity_poly.pdbx_seq_one_letter_code
_entity_poly.pdbx_strand_id
1 'polypeptide(L)'
;MTIASLAMYPFTHLRSAQEHLWDDVRSRLSFDAPPLNWALEPDAASRRDDLLLGQTCGWPLVKDLATSVHVVGTFDCDVDGAFDGTYRSVLVSNVDDPLSDILHRPDLRVAANSRDSLSGWISLVSVASAEGVALDDVEWTGAHAVSIEVVREGRCQLAAIDAVSLAHLGSRGLSRVGQGPRIPCLPLVSSRSTTDDVVSELRHALSGSVGDPAMAQTCATLKIRGFLERELADYEGVSDLAELW
;
A
#
# COMPACT_ATOMS: atom_id res chain seq x y z
N MET A 1 5.85 4.98 -25.74
CA MET A 1 6.89 4.47 -24.79
C MET A 1 6.14 3.96 -23.56
N THR A 2 6.41 2.73 -23.13
CA THR A 2 5.83 2.19 -21.90
C THR A 2 6.45 2.85 -20.67
N ILE A 3 5.75 2.80 -19.53
CA ILE A 3 6.23 3.30 -18.23
C ILE A 3 6.23 2.22 -17.17
N ALA A 4 7.11 2.33 -16.18
CA ALA A 4 7.11 1.53 -14.97
C ALA A 4 7.21 2.44 -13.74
N SER A 5 6.46 2.15 -12.66
CA SER A 5 6.43 2.97 -11.45
C SER A 5 6.17 2.11 -10.21
N LEU A 6 7.05 2.21 -9.21
CA LEU A 6 6.88 1.60 -7.88
C LEU A 6 6.80 2.67 -6.78
N ALA A 7 6.16 3.80 -7.09
CA ALA A 7 6.16 5.01 -6.26
C ALA A 7 5.13 5.01 -5.12
N MET A 8 4.48 3.86 -4.79
CA MET A 8 3.54 3.78 -3.66
C MET A 8 4.23 4.01 -2.30
N TYR A 9 5.50 3.68 -2.19
CA TYR A 9 6.34 3.99 -1.03
C TYR A 9 7.47 4.94 -1.44
N PRO A 10 7.19 6.27 -1.62
CA PRO A 10 8.11 7.24 -2.22
C PRO A 10 9.17 7.75 -1.23
N PHE A 11 9.64 6.87 -0.36
CA PHE A 11 10.65 7.25 0.64
C PHE A 11 12.03 7.34 -0.01
N THR A 12 12.70 8.50 0.12
CA THR A 12 13.99 8.76 -0.51
C THR A 12 15.04 7.68 -0.21
N HIS A 13 15.03 7.12 1.01
CA HIS A 13 15.97 6.07 1.41
C HIS A 13 15.69 4.70 0.77
N LEU A 14 14.51 4.49 0.16
CA LEU A 14 14.14 3.24 -0.53
C LEU A 14 14.41 3.31 -2.04
N ARG A 15 14.59 4.49 -2.60
CA ARG A 15 14.65 4.70 -4.04
C ARG A 15 15.71 3.82 -4.72
N SER A 16 16.93 3.78 -4.18
CA SER A 16 18.00 2.94 -4.74
C SER A 16 17.66 1.44 -4.69
N ALA A 17 16.99 0.98 -3.63
CA ALA A 17 16.55 -0.42 -3.53
C ALA A 17 15.42 -0.74 -4.52
N GLN A 18 14.48 0.19 -4.73
CA GLN A 18 13.42 0.05 -5.73
C GLN A 18 13.99 0.02 -7.16
N GLU A 19 14.94 0.92 -7.46
CA GLU A 19 15.63 0.94 -8.74
C GLU A 19 16.42 -0.37 -8.97
N HIS A 20 17.15 -0.86 -7.95
CA HIS A 20 17.90 -2.11 -8.04
C HIS A 20 16.98 -3.32 -8.25
N LEU A 21 15.84 -3.40 -7.53
CA LEU A 21 14.85 -4.45 -7.75
C LEU A 21 14.32 -4.42 -9.18
N TRP A 22 13.94 -3.23 -9.67
CA TRP A 22 13.41 -3.09 -11.01
C TRP A 22 14.45 -3.38 -12.10
N ASP A 23 15.71 -2.99 -11.91
CA ASP A 23 16.80 -3.29 -12.85
C ASP A 23 17.06 -4.80 -12.94
N ASP A 24 17.00 -5.54 -11.83
CA ASP A 24 17.10 -7.00 -11.85
C ASP A 24 15.88 -7.63 -12.56
N VAL A 25 14.65 -7.18 -12.29
CA VAL A 25 13.44 -7.61 -13.01
C VAL A 25 13.61 -7.36 -14.52
N ARG A 26 14.03 -6.16 -14.93
CA ARG A 26 14.26 -5.80 -16.32
C ARG A 26 15.26 -6.73 -17.02
N SER A 27 16.32 -7.11 -16.31
CA SER A 27 17.36 -8.00 -16.86
C SER A 27 16.86 -9.40 -17.19
N ARG A 28 15.69 -9.79 -16.65
CA ARG A 28 15.04 -11.09 -16.84
C ARG A 28 13.96 -11.07 -17.92
N LEU A 29 13.61 -9.88 -18.45
CA LEU A 29 12.62 -9.72 -19.52
C LEU A 29 13.28 -9.96 -20.90
N SER A 30 12.51 -10.50 -21.84
CA SER A 30 12.96 -10.73 -23.23
C SER A 30 12.91 -9.46 -24.09
N PHE A 31 12.37 -8.36 -23.54
CA PHE A 31 12.21 -7.07 -24.22
C PHE A 31 12.78 -5.93 -23.36
N ASP A 32 13.06 -4.80 -24.01
CA ASP A 32 13.51 -3.59 -23.32
C ASP A 32 12.37 -2.96 -22.51
N ALA A 33 12.54 -2.88 -21.19
CA ALA A 33 11.64 -2.17 -20.29
C ALA A 33 12.27 -0.85 -19.83
N PRO A 34 11.46 0.22 -19.62
CA PRO A 34 11.97 1.52 -19.21
C PRO A 34 12.49 1.50 -17.76
N PRO A 35 13.35 2.44 -17.35
CA PRO A 35 13.65 2.67 -15.94
C PRO A 35 12.38 3.13 -15.18
N LEU A 36 12.42 3.07 -13.84
CA LEU A 36 11.32 3.57 -13.03
C LEU A 36 11.05 5.06 -13.27
N ASN A 37 9.79 5.40 -13.45
CA ASN A 37 9.31 6.77 -13.53
C ASN A 37 8.97 7.28 -12.12
N TRP A 38 9.62 8.36 -11.72
CA TRP A 38 9.45 9.01 -10.42
C TRP A 38 8.68 10.33 -10.50
N ALA A 39 8.33 10.77 -11.71
CA ALA A 39 7.67 12.04 -11.93
C ALA A 39 6.14 11.94 -11.86
N LEU A 40 5.60 10.74 -12.02
CA LEU A 40 4.17 10.48 -11.96
C LEU A 40 3.75 9.99 -10.57
N GLU A 41 2.68 10.56 -10.06
CA GLU A 41 2.00 10.03 -8.90
C GLU A 41 1.41 8.63 -9.21
N PRO A 42 1.33 7.71 -8.23
CA PRO A 42 0.88 6.33 -8.44
C PRO A 42 -0.50 6.22 -9.10
N ASP A 43 -1.46 7.05 -8.69
CA ASP A 43 -2.80 7.07 -9.30
C ASP A 43 -2.75 7.49 -10.76
N ALA A 44 -2.00 8.54 -11.09
CA ALA A 44 -1.81 8.99 -12.46
C ALA A 44 -1.08 7.95 -13.32
N ALA A 45 -0.10 7.23 -12.75
CA ALA A 45 0.59 6.15 -13.44
C ALA A 45 -0.34 4.97 -13.74
N SER A 46 -1.17 4.56 -12.76
CA SER A 46 -2.09 3.41 -12.88
C SER A 46 -3.19 3.59 -13.93
N ARG A 47 -3.51 4.83 -14.30
CA ARG A 47 -4.54 5.17 -15.30
C ARG A 47 -4.00 5.28 -16.72
N ARG A 48 -2.72 5.02 -16.93
CA ARG A 48 -2.11 5.16 -18.26
C ARG A 48 -2.26 3.90 -19.12
N ASP A 49 -2.61 4.08 -20.38
CA ASP A 49 -2.68 2.99 -21.35
C ASP A 49 -1.31 2.38 -21.70
N ASP A 50 -0.21 3.10 -21.47
CA ASP A 50 1.15 2.64 -21.71
C ASP A 50 1.86 2.17 -20.42
N LEU A 51 1.12 1.86 -19.33
CA LEU A 51 1.67 1.30 -18.12
C LEU A 51 2.14 -0.14 -18.33
N LEU A 52 3.45 -0.38 -18.24
CA LEU A 52 4.03 -1.72 -18.25
C LEU A 52 3.90 -2.38 -16.88
N LEU A 53 4.31 -1.67 -15.82
CA LEU A 53 4.16 -2.13 -14.44
C LEU A 53 3.99 -0.93 -13.52
N GLY A 54 3.01 -1.00 -12.63
CA GLY A 54 2.81 -0.04 -11.55
C GLY A 54 2.29 -0.69 -10.29
N GLN A 55 2.25 0.08 -9.22
CA GLN A 55 1.61 -0.29 -7.96
C GLN A 55 0.45 0.66 -7.69
N THR A 56 -0.67 0.14 -7.18
CA THR A 56 -1.81 0.95 -6.77
C THR A 56 -2.35 0.49 -5.42
N CYS A 57 -3.31 1.22 -4.85
CA CYS A 57 -4.02 0.80 -3.65
C CYS A 57 -5.15 -0.17 -4.01
N GLY A 58 -5.52 -1.07 -3.08
CA GLY A 58 -6.58 -2.05 -3.32
C GLY A 58 -7.95 -1.42 -3.60
N TRP A 59 -8.30 -0.31 -2.94
CA TRP A 59 -9.59 0.35 -3.20
C TRP A 59 -9.68 1.02 -4.57
N PRO A 60 -8.75 1.86 -5.02
CA PRO A 60 -8.72 2.34 -6.41
C PRO A 60 -8.73 1.21 -7.45
N LEU A 61 -8.07 0.07 -7.17
CA LEU A 61 -8.10 -1.08 -8.07
C LEU A 61 -9.53 -1.55 -8.31
N VAL A 62 -10.29 -1.85 -7.25
CA VAL A 62 -11.64 -2.42 -7.40
C VAL A 62 -12.67 -1.38 -7.83
N LYS A 63 -12.53 -0.13 -7.36
CA LYS A 63 -13.47 0.95 -7.65
C LYS A 63 -13.35 1.49 -9.07
N ASP A 64 -12.12 1.77 -9.52
CA ASP A 64 -11.90 2.59 -10.71
C ASP A 64 -11.12 1.86 -11.82
N LEU A 65 -10.25 0.91 -11.47
CA LEU A 65 -9.25 0.36 -12.40
C LEU A 65 -9.57 -1.07 -12.86
N ALA A 66 -10.57 -1.72 -12.29
CA ALA A 66 -10.87 -3.15 -12.52
C ALA A 66 -10.96 -3.56 -14.00
N THR A 67 -11.46 -2.66 -14.86
CA THR A 67 -11.60 -2.93 -16.30
C THR A 67 -10.45 -2.40 -17.16
N SER A 68 -9.57 -1.57 -16.60
CA SER A 68 -8.51 -0.86 -17.32
C SER A 68 -7.11 -1.43 -17.08
N VAL A 69 -6.97 -2.37 -16.14
CA VAL A 69 -5.67 -2.98 -15.82
C VAL A 69 -5.76 -4.50 -15.76
N HIS A 70 -4.60 -5.16 -15.94
CA HIS A 70 -4.33 -6.52 -15.48
C HIS A 70 -3.71 -6.46 -14.08
N VAL A 71 -4.14 -7.33 -13.18
CA VAL A 71 -3.42 -7.57 -11.94
C VAL A 71 -2.28 -8.54 -12.23
N VAL A 72 -1.04 -8.11 -12.01
CA VAL A 72 0.16 -8.92 -12.20
C VAL A 72 0.42 -9.80 -10.98
N GLY A 73 0.20 -9.24 -9.79
CA GLY A 73 0.41 -9.92 -8.52
C GLY A 73 0.56 -8.93 -7.37
N THR A 74 1.23 -9.37 -6.32
CA THR A 74 1.58 -8.51 -5.17
C THR A 74 2.91 -8.93 -4.56
N PHE A 75 3.61 -8.00 -3.94
CA PHE A 75 4.69 -8.36 -3.03
C PHE A 75 4.11 -8.84 -1.69
N ASP A 76 4.57 -10.01 -1.23
CA ASP A 76 4.28 -10.47 0.13
C ASP A 76 5.14 -9.66 1.12
N CYS A 77 4.47 -8.86 1.96
CA CYS A 77 5.15 -7.91 2.83
C CYS A 77 5.82 -8.58 4.03
N ASP A 78 7.04 -8.17 4.37
CA ASP A 78 7.77 -8.60 5.57
C ASP A 78 7.60 -7.60 6.71
N VAL A 79 6.37 -7.57 7.25
CA VAL A 79 5.98 -6.73 8.40
C VAL A 79 5.17 -7.53 9.40
N ASP A 80 5.09 -7.05 10.63
CA ASP A 80 4.36 -7.71 11.71
C ASP A 80 2.89 -7.98 11.31
N GLY A 81 2.46 -9.22 11.46
CA GLY A 81 1.08 -9.65 11.17
C GLY A 81 0.76 -9.83 9.69
N ALA A 82 1.73 -9.64 8.79
CA ALA A 82 1.55 -9.97 7.38
C ALA A 82 1.58 -11.48 7.14
N PHE A 83 0.70 -11.94 6.26
CA PHE A 83 0.57 -13.35 5.91
C PHE A 83 -0.07 -13.51 4.54
N ASP A 84 0.54 -14.30 3.68
CA ASP A 84 0.01 -14.70 2.36
C ASP A 84 -0.52 -13.51 1.53
N GLY A 85 0.32 -12.50 1.34
CA GLY A 85 -0.02 -11.31 0.54
C GLY A 85 -1.08 -10.41 1.18
N THR A 86 -1.28 -10.54 2.49
CA THR A 86 -2.17 -9.67 3.28
C THR A 86 -1.45 -9.09 4.49
N TYR A 87 -1.92 -7.95 4.98
CA TYR A 87 -1.41 -7.30 6.18
C TYR A 87 -2.52 -6.55 6.93
N ARG A 88 -2.19 -5.87 8.01
CA ARG A 88 -3.10 -5.00 8.76
C ARG A 88 -2.50 -3.63 8.91
N SER A 89 -3.33 -2.60 8.80
CA SER A 89 -2.94 -1.26 9.22
C SER A 89 -2.72 -1.22 10.72
N VAL A 90 -1.80 -0.39 11.17
CA VAL A 90 -1.53 -0.16 12.59
C VAL A 90 -2.19 1.16 13.00
N LEU A 91 -3.03 1.12 14.03
CA LEU A 91 -3.61 2.32 14.62
C LEU A 91 -2.60 2.93 15.60
N VAL A 92 -2.27 4.19 15.36
CA VAL A 92 -1.31 4.94 16.17
C VAL A 92 -1.99 6.12 16.85
N SER A 93 -1.59 6.39 18.09
CA SER A 93 -2.11 7.50 18.90
C SER A 93 -0.97 8.19 19.65
N ASN A 94 -1.14 9.45 20.00
CA ASN A 94 -0.24 10.19 20.88
C ASN A 94 -0.50 9.95 22.38
N VAL A 95 -1.50 9.14 22.69
CA VAL A 95 -1.81 8.66 24.05
C VAL A 95 -1.78 7.14 24.11
N ASP A 96 -1.54 6.57 25.28
CA ASP A 96 -1.45 5.13 25.49
C ASP A 96 -2.72 4.62 26.20
N ASP A 97 -3.87 5.06 25.70
CA ASP A 97 -5.18 4.63 26.20
C ASP A 97 -5.72 3.45 25.37
N PRO A 98 -6.64 2.64 25.90
CA PRO A 98 -7.35 1.66 25.12
C PRO A 98 -8.03 2.29 23.89
N LEU A 99 -8.01 1.58 22.76
CA LEU A 99 -8.56 2.11 21.50
C LEU A 99 -10.04 2.51 21.65
N SER A 100 -10.84 1.71 22.36
CA SER A 100 -12.25 2.04 22.65
C SER A 100 -12.40 3.39 23.36
N ASP A 101 -11.52 3.69 24.31
CA ASP A 101 -11.58 4.95 25.07
C ASP A 101 -11.18 6.14 24.19
N ILE A 102 -10.22 5.94 23.28
CA ILE A 102 -9.82 6.97 22.30
C ILE A 102 -10.98 7.24 21.34
N LEU A 103 -11.60 6.19 20.80
CA LEU A 103 -12.71 6.31 19.82
C LEU A 103 -13.96 7.00 20.41
N HIS A 104 -14.22 6.85 21.70
CA HIS A 104 -15.38 7.48 22.36
C HIS A 104 -15.10 8.87 22.96
N ARG A 105 -13.97 9.48 22.66
CA ARG A 105 -13.68 10.86 23.09
C ARG A 105 -14.61 11.87 22.40
N PRO A 106 -15.17 12.82 23.14
CA PRO A 106 -16.11 13.81 22.56
C PRO A 106 -15.42 14.79 21.59
N ASP A 107 -14.10 14.94 21.69
CA ASP A 107 -13.25 15.79 20.88
C ASP A 107 -12.35 15.00 19.92
N LEU A 108 -12.76 13.76 19.59
CA LEU A 108 -11.99 12.90 18.69
C LEU A 108 -11.81 13.56 17.35
N ARG A 109 -10.55 13.80 16.99
CA ARG A 109 -10.10 14.19 15.67
C ARG A 109 -9.12 13.17 15.13
N VAL A 110 -9.33 12.70 13.91
CA VAL A 110 -8.51 11.64 13.30
C VAL A 110 -7.75 12.19 12.10
N ALA A 111 -6.60 11.57 11.80
CA ALA A 111 -5.84 11.86 10.60
C ALA A 111 -5.97 10.70 9.60
N ALA A 112 -6.20 11.03 8.32
CA ALA A 112 -6.21 10.06 7.24
C ALA A 112 -5.49 10.62 6.01
N ASN A 113 -4.76 9.74 5.30
CA ASN A 113 -3.97 10.18 4.14
C ASN A 113 -4.83 10.54 2.93
N SER A 114 -5.88 9.78 2.61
CA SER A 114 -6.84 10.11 1.56
C SER A 114 -8.15 9.33 1.74
N ARG A 115 -9.23 9.80 1.10
CA ARG A 115 -10.53 9.12 1.09
C ARG A 115 -10.50 7.76 0.41
N ASP A 116 -9.63 7.59 -0.59
CA ASP A 116 -9.48 6.36 -1.36
C ASP A 116 -8.38 5.42 -0.79
N SER A 117 -7.89 5.70 0.42
CA SER A 117 -6.87 4.85 1.06
C SER A 117 -7.50 3.68 1.80
N LEU A 118 -7.22 2.46 1.32
CA LEU A 118 -7.65 1.23 2.00
C LEU A 118 -6.99 1.09 3.37
N SER A 119 -5.67 1.30 3.46
CA SER A 119 -4.91 1.16 4.72
C SER A 119 -5.07 2.34 5.68
N GLY A 120 -5.36 3.53 5.16
CA GLY A 120 -5.60 4.72 5.99
C GLY A 120 -7.06 4.85 6.38
N TRP A 121 -7.86 5.45 5.48
CA TRP A 121 -9.23 5.82 5.78
C TRP A 121 -10.17 4.63 5.97
N ILE A 122 -10.25 3.74 4.98
CA ILE A 122 -11.21 2.61 5.03
C ILE A 122 -10.95 1.70 6.23
N SER A 123 -9.67 1.40 6.51
CA SER A 123 -9.29 0.62 7.70
C SER A 123 -9.68 1.32 9.00
N LEU A 124 -9.52 2.64 9.09
CA LEU A 124 -9.87 3.41 10.29
C LEU A 124 -11.38 3.43 10.51
N VAL A 125 -12.15 3.70 9.44
CA VAL A 125 -13.62 3.66 9.49
C VAL A 125 -14.13 2.29 9.86
N SER A 126 -13.58 1.22 9.30
CA SER A 126 -13.96 -0.16 9.63
C SER A 126 -13.82 -0.44 11.12
N VAL A 127 -12.72 0.03 11.75
CA VAL A 127 -12.53 -0.14 13.20
C VAL A 127 -13.50 0.72 14.00
N ALA A 128 -13.70 1.99 13.64
CA ALA A 128 -14.62 2.88 14.32
C ALA A 128 -16.07 2.40 14.23
N SER A 129 -16.49 1.93 13.04
CA SER A 129 -17.82 1.37 12.83
C SER A 129 -18.09 0.12 13.68
N ALA A 130 -17.08 -0.73 13.87
CA ALA A 130 -17.20 -1.91 14.74
C ALA A 130 -17.44 -1.53 16.23
N GLU A 131 -16.99 -0.34 16.65
CA GLU A 131 -17.24 0.24 17.97
C GLU A 131 -18.49 1.17 17.99
N GLY A 132 -19.24 1.26 16.89
CA GLY A 132 -20.42 2.10 16.77
C GLY A 132 -20.12 3.61 16.72
N VAL A 133 -18.90 3.99 16.35
CA VAL A 133 -18.43 5.39 16.30
C VAL A 133 -18.39 5.90 14.88
N ALA A 134 -18.99 7.06 14.62
CA ALA A 134 -18.83 7.82 13.39
C ALA A 134 -17.60 8.76 13.51
N LEU A 135 -16.87 8.93 12.41
CA LEU A 135 -15.69 9.79 12.34
C LEU A 135 -16.04 11.08 11.60
N ASP A 136 -16.38 12.14 12.32
CA ASP A 136 -16.88 13.40 11.74
C ASP A 136 -15.77 14.44 11.55
N ASP A 137 -14.74 14.47 12.42
CA ASP A 137 -13.62 15.41 12.35
C ASP A 137 -12.35 14.73 11.82
N VAL A 138 -12.06 14.94 10.55
CA VAL A 138 -10.97 14.29 9.82
C VAL A 138 -10.02 15.30 9.23
N GLU A 139 -8.74 15.22 9.60
CA GLU A 139 -7.66 15.93 8.92
C GLU A 139 -7.11 15.09 7.77
N TRP A 140 -7.32 15.57 6.53
CA TRP A 140 -6.83 14.93 5.30
C TRP A 140 -5.38 15.35 5.04
N THR A 141 -4.44 14.43 5.23
CA THR A 141 -3.01 14.73 5.30
C THR A 141 -2.24 14.50 4.01
N GLY A 142 -2.82 13.79 3.04
CA GLY A 142 -2.17 13.47 1.77
C GLY A 142 -1.20 12.27 1.82
N ALA A 143 -0.62 11.94 2.98
CA ALA A 143 0.35 10.85 3.10
C ALA A 143 0.39 10.28 4.52
N HIS A 144 0.70 8.97 4.66
CA HIS A 144 0.89 8.32 5.96
C HIS A 144 1.98 8.99 6.82
N ALA A 145 3.06 9.46 6.20
CA ALA A 145 4.12 10.19 6.89
C ALA A 145 3.59 11.45 7.57
N VAL A 146 2.73 12.21 6.88
CA VAL A 146 2.11 13.42 7.42
C VAL A 146 1.07 13.07 8.50
N SER A 147 0.29 11.98 8.32
CA SER A 147 -0.64 11.50 9.35
C SER A 147 0.09 11.16 10.66
N ILE A 148 1.26 10.52 10.58
CA ILE A 148 2.11 10.21 11.74
C ILE A 148 2.52 11.52 12.46
N GLU A 149 2.97 12.53 11.72
CA GLU A 149 3.40 13.81 12.32
C GLU A 149 2.23 14.55 12.97
N VAL A 150 1.08 14.62 12.30
CA VAL A 150 -0.14 15.27 12.81
C VAL A 150 -0.60 14.67 14.15
N VAL A 151 -0.54 13.31 14.26
CA VAL A 151 -0.86 12.63 15.52
C VAL A 151 0.24 12.89 16.57
N ARG A 152 1.51 12.87 16.17
CA ARG A 152 2.64 13.15 17.08
C ARG A 152 2.59 14.56 17.66
N GLU A 153 2.17 15.53 16.87
CA GLU A 153 1.98 16.92 17.29
C GLU A 153 0.72 17.14 18.14
N GLY A 154 -0.14 16.13 18.31
CA GLY A 154 -1.38 16.22 19.07
C GLY A 154 -2.50 16.98 18.36
N ARG A 155 -2.37 17.24 17.05
CA ARG A 155 -3.45 17.85 16.23
C ARG A 155 -4.59 16.88 15.97
N CYS A 156 -4.27 15.58 15.91
CA CYS A 156 -5.22 14.49 15.87
C CYS A 156 -4.85 13.45 16.94
N GLN A 157 -5.84 12.72 17.44
CA GLN A 157 -5.63 11.68 18.45
C GLN A 157 -5.32 10.32 17.85
N LEU A 158 -5.77 10.04 16.61
CA LEU A 158 -5.71 8.69 16.05
C LEU A 158 -5.47 8.74 14.53
N ALA A 159 -4.71 7.78 14.01
CA ALA A 159 -4.59 7.49 12.59
C ALA A 159 -4.38 5.99 12.34
N ALA A 160 -4.88 5.48 11.21
CA ALA A 160 -4.49 4.18 10.70
C ALA A 160 -3.35 4.35 9.69
N ILE A 161 -2.25 3.63 9.92
CA ILE A 161 -1.03 3.73 9.12
C ILE A 161 -0.77 2.39 8.45
N ASP A 162 -0.49 2.42 7.16
CA ASP A 162 0.02 1.27 6.42
C ASP A 162 1.21 0.64 7.14
N ALA A 163 1.20 -0.69 7.33
CA ALA A 163 2.22 -1.36 8.15
C ALA A 163 3.62 -1.28 7.52
N VAL A 164 3.71 -1.30 6.18
CA VAL A 164 5.00 -1.14 5.48
C VAL A 164 5.51 0.29 5.66
N SER A 165 4.64 1.29 5.49
CA SER A 165 4.96 2.69 5.76
C SER A 165 5.44 2.88 7.20
N LEU A 166 4.73 2.31 8.18
CA LEU A 166 5.11 2.42 9.59
C LEU A 166 6.45 1.74 9.90
N ALA A 167 6.74 0.60 9.25
CA ALA A 167 8.02 -0.10 9.41
C ALA A 167 9.20 0.74 8.92
N HIS A 168 9.00 1.61 7.93
CA HIS A 168 10.04 2.51 7.40
C HIS A 168 10.14 3.84 8.14
N LEU A 169 9.01 4.39 8.57
CA LEU A 169 8.94 5.70 9.23
C LEU A 169 9.13 5.61 10.75
N GLY A 170 8.80 4.44 11.32
CA GLY A 170 8.78 4.24 12.76
C GLY A 170 7.61 4.91 13.47
N SER A 171 7.36 4.48 14.72
CA SER A 171 6.30 5.02 15.57
C SER A 171 6.84 5.76 16.79
N ARG A 172 8.04 6.34 16.70
CA ARG A 172 8.67 7.03 17.85
C ARG A 172 7.76 8.13 18.39
N GLY A 173 7.48 8.07 19.70
CA GLY A 173 6.60 9.03 20.38
C GLY A 173 5.10 8.79 20.13
N LEU A 174 4.73 7.64 19.57
CA LEU A 174 3.34 7.20 19.38
C LEU A 174 3.14 5.82 19.96
N SER A 175 1.98 5.59 20.55
CA SER A 175 1.51 4.28 21.00
C SER A 175 0.80 3.55 19.85
N ARG A 176 1.02 2.24 19.75
CA ARG A 176 0.26 1.36 18.85
C ARG A 176 -0.96 0.86 19.61
N VAL A 177 -2.12 1.44 19.35
CA VAL A 177 -3.34 1.22 20.14
C VAL A 177 -4.28 0.19 19.54
N GLY A 178 -4.01 -0.28 18.32
CA GLY A 178 -4.82 -1.30 17.66
C GLY A 178 -4.36 -1.64 16.24
N GLN A 179 -5.17 -2.46 15.58
CA GLN A 179 -4.95 -2.87 14.19
C GLN A 179 -6.25 -2.74 13.39
N GLY A 180 -6.13 -2.41 12.13
CA GLY A 180 -7.23 -2.46 11.17
C GLY A 180 -7.65 -3.89 10.78
N PRO A 181 -8.64 -4.03 9.90
CA PRO A 181 -8.97 -5.32 9.31
C PRO A 181 -7.79 -5.88 8.51
N ARG A 182 -7.84 -7.18 8.20
CA ARG A 182 -6.89 -7.77 7.27
C ARG A 182 -7.23 -7.32 5.85
N ILE A 183 -6.26 -6.76 5.17
CA ILE A 183 -6.38 -6.22 3.81
C ILE A 183 -5.28 -6.80 2.91
N PRO A 184 -5.51 -6.93 1.57
CA PRO A 184 -4.48 -7.37 0.66
C PRO A 184 -3.32 -6.36 0.57
N CYS A 185 -2.10 -6.87 0.36
CA CYS A 185 -0.96 -6.04 0.00
C CYS A 185 -1.22 -5.32 -1.32
N LEU A 186 -0.44 -4.25 -1.58
CA LEU A 186 -0.65 -3.39 -2.74
C LEU A 186 -0.54 -4.19 -4.06
N PRO A 187 -1.56 -4.14 -4.92
CA PRO A 187 -1.52 -4.82 -6.21
C PRO A 187 -0.47 -4.19 -7.15
N LEU A 188 0.25 -5.06 -7.82
CA LEU A 188 1.06 -4.74 -8.99
C LEU A 188 0.15 -4.88 -10.21
N VAL A 189 0.10 -3.85 -11.03
CA VAL A 189 -0.82 -3.76 -12.16
C VAL A 189 -0.09 -3.38 -13.44
N SER A 190 -0.63 -3.82 -14.57
CA SER A 190 -0.22 -3.42 -15.92
C SER A 190 -1.45 -2.92 -16.68
N SER A 191 -1.26 -2.03 -17.66
CA SER A 191 -2.37 -1.58 -18.50
C SER A 191 -3.10 -2.75 -19.15
N ARG A 192 -4.40 -2.64 -19.36
CA ARG A 192 -5.21 -3.64 -20.09
C ARG A 192 -4.73 -3.84 -21.54
N SER A 193 -4.01 -2.88 -22.11
CA SER A 193 -3.40 -3.01 -23.43
C SER A 193 -2.15 -3.91 -23.48
N THR A 194 -1.58 -4.26 -22.33
CA THR A 194 -0.47 -5.20 -22.21
C THR A 194 -0.96 -6.61 -22.53
N THR A 195 -0.23 -7.36 -23.36
CA THR A 195 -0.62 -8.72 -23.72
C THR A 195 -0.43 -9.70 -22.57
N ASP A 196 -1.20 -10.79 -22.56
CA ASP A 196 -1.10 -11.83 -21.52
C ASP A 196 0.30 -12.45 -21.46
N ASP A 197 0.99 -12.57 -22.60
CA ASP A 197 2.39 -13.05 -22.65
C ASP A 197 3.33 -12.13 -21.86
N VAL A 198 3.20 -10.82 -22.04
CA VAL A 198 4.01 -9.83 -21.31
C VAL A 198 3.66 -9.84 -19.82
N VAL A 199 2.38 -9.96 -19.46
CA VAL A 199 1.96 -10.10 -18.05
C VAL A 199 2.57 -11.36 -17.42
N SER A 200 2.54 -12.49 -18.14
CA SER A 200 3.15 -13.75 -17.69
C SER A 200 4.67 -13.61 -17.50
N GLU A 201 5.34 -12.93 -18.45
CA GLU A 201 6.78 -12.69 -18.36
C GLU A 201 7.15 -11.78 -17.18
N LEU A 202 6.35 -10.73 -16.90
CA LEU A 202 6.50 -9.89 -15.71
C LEU A 202 6.36 -10.70 -14.42
N ARG A 203 5.36 -11.61 -14.33
CA ARG A 203 5.19 -12.52 -13.19
C ARG A 203 6.42 -13.38 -12.94
N HIS A 204 6.94 -14.01 -14.00
CA HIS A 204 8.14 -14.83 -13.91
C HIS A 204 9.38 -14.02 -13.50
N ALA A 205 9.57 -12.83 -14.08
CA ALA A 205 10.69 -11.96 -13.78
C ALA A 205 10.64 -11.45 -12.33
N LEU A 206 9.46 -11.02 -11.85
CA LEU A 206 9.24 -10.58 -10.46
C LEU A 206 9.48 -11.73 -9.47
N SER A 207 8.91 -12.91 -9.72
CA SER A 207 9.13 -14.10 -8.88
C SER A 207 10.59 -14.51 -8.85
N GLY A 208 11.25 -14.53 -10.02
CA GLY A 208 12.67 -14.87 -10.13
C GLY A 208 13.57 -13.84 -9.43
N SER A 209 13.26 -12.56 -9.53
CA SER A 209 14.03 -11.49 -8.88
C SER A 209 13.90 -11.55 -7.35
N VAL A 210 12.67 -11.63 -6.84
CA VAL A 210 12.43 -11.70 -5.38
C VAL A 210 12.97 -13.00 -4.76
N GLY A 211 12.94 -14.11 -5.52
CA GLY A 211 13.48 -15.40 -5.08
C GLY A 211 15.01 -15.52 -5.19
N ASP A 212 15.70 -14.57 -5.82
CA ASP A 212 17.14 -14.62 -6.01
C ASP A 212 17.88 -14.26 -4.70
N PRO A 213 18.76 -15.14 -4.18
CA PRO A 213 19.59 -14.84 -3.01
C PRO A 213 20.41 -13.54 -3.15
N ALA A 214 20.80 -13.16 -4.37
CA ALA A 214 21.52 -11.91 -4.62
C ALA A 214 20.67 -10.67 -4.31
N MET A 215 19.34 -10.78 -4.40
CA MET A 215 18.39 -9.72 -4.12
C MET A 215 17.91 -9.69 -2.65
N ALA A 216 18.36 -10.63 -1.80
CA ALA A 216 17.88 -10.77 -0.42
C ALA A 216 17.99 -9.47 0.39
N GLN A 217 19.12 -8.73 0.29
CA GLN A 217 19.31 -7.47 1.00
C GLN A 217 18.38 -6.36 0.47
N THR A 218 18.16 -6.32 -0.83
CA THR A 218 17.24 -5.36 -1.48
C THR A 218 15.82 -5.63 -1.04
N CYS A 219 15.38 -6.89 -1.08
CA CYS A 219 14.05 -7.31 -0.62
C CYS A 219 13.84 -7.01 0.88
N ALA A 220 14.83 -7.29 1.73
CA ALA A 220 14.78 -6.95 3.15
C ALA A 220 14.66 -5.43 3.38
N THR A 221 15.40 -4.64 2.60
CA THR A 221 15.31 -3.17 2.64
C THR A 221 13.91 -2.69 2.26
N LEU A 222 13.28 -3.30 1.27
CA LEU A 222 11.93 -2.95 0.78
C LEU A 222 10.80 -3.59 1.60
N LYS A 223 11.11 -4.40 2.62
CA LYS A 223 10.13 -5.19 3.36
C LYS A 223 9.33 -6.14 2.46
N ILE A 224 10.03 -6.81 1.55
CA ILE A 224 9.48 -7.81 0.64
C ILE A 224 10.01 -9.18 1.07
N ARG A 225 9.12 -10.14 1.34
CA ARG A 225 9.44 -11.53 1.66
C ARG A 225 9.30 -12.46 0.46
N GLY A 226 8.39 -12.11 -0.47
CA GLY A 226 8.05 -12.93 -1.61
C GLY A 226 7.26 -12.14 -2.66
N PHE A 227 7.00 -12.79 -3.78
CA PHE A 227 6.04 -12.35 -4.79
C PHE A 227 4.94 -13.41 -4.92
N LEU A 228 3.70 -12.97 -4.99
CA LEU A 228 2.53 -13.82 -5.15
C LEU A 228 1.76 -13.38 -6.39
N GLU A 229 1.50 -14.32 -7.29
CA GLU A 229 0.55 -14.07 -8.37
C GLU A 229 -0.84 -13.87 -7.77
N ARG A 230 -1.54 -12.85 -8.25
CA ARG A 230 -2.90 -12.50 -7.83
C ARG A 230 -3.69 -12.08 -9.04
N GLU A 231 -5.00 -12.25 -8.92
CA GLU A 231 -5.97 -11.81 -9.90
C GLU A 231 -6.91 -10.75 -9.27
N LEU A 232 -7.73 -10.10 -10.09
CA LEU A 232 -8.69 -9.10 -9.60
C LEU A 232 -9.64 -9.68 -8.52
N ALA A 233 -10.03 -10.95 -8.66
CA ALA A 233 -10.90 -11.64 -7.71
C ALA A 233 -10.32 -11.70 -6.28
N ASP A 234 -8.99 -11.72 -6.12
CA ASP A 234 -8.34 -11.70 -4.81
C ASP A 234 -8.53 -10.38 -4.04
N TYR A 235 -9.04 -9.35 -4.71
CA TYR A 235 -9.31 -8.01 -4.16
C TYR A 235 -10.79 -7.71 -3.99
N GLU A 236 -11.72 -8.60 -4.38
CA GLU A 236 -13.18 -8.35 -4.31
C GLU A 236 -13.67 -8.02 -2.91
N GLY A 237 -13.13 -8.68 -1.88
CA GLY A 237 -13.46 -8.38 -0.46
C GLY A 237 -13.11 -6.97 0.01
N VAL A 238 -12.37 -6.19 -0.77
CA VAL A 238 -12.09 -4.78 -0.48
C VAL A 238 -13.37 -3.93 -0.57
N SER A 239 -14.29 -4.29 -1.46
CA SER A 239 -15.56 -3.59 -1.63
C SER A 239 -16.43 -3.67 -0.36
N ASP A 240 -16.46 -4.84 0.30
CA ASP A 240 -17.24 -5.04 1.53
C ASP A 240 -16.74 -4.12 2.67
N LEU A 241 -15.42 -3.89 2.74
CA LEU A 241 -14.84 -2.96 3.71
C LEU A 241 -15.18 -1.50 3.40
N ALA A 242 -15.28 -1.17 2.12
CA ALA A 242 -15.57 0.20 1.68
C ALA A 242 -17.05 0.57 1.80
N GLU A 243 -17.97 -0.39 1.85
CA GLU A 243 -19.41 -0.15 2.09
C GLU A 243 -19.74 0.29 3.52
N LEU A 244 -18.75 0.28 4.43
CA LEU A 244 -18.93 0.69 5.83
C LEU A 244 -18.92 2.22 6.05
N TRP A 245 -18.73 3.01 4.99
CA TRP A 245 -18.64 4.49 5.11
C TRP A 245 -19.39 5.26 4.04
#